data_b46b60c41bbe02792ca3e832419fb257
#
_entry.id   b46b60c41bbe02792ca3e832419fb257
#
_cell.length_a   1.000
_cell.length_b   1.000
_cell.length_c   1.000
_cell.angle_alpha   90.00
_cell.angle_beta   90.00
_cell.angle_gamma   90.00
#
_symmetry.space_group_name_H-M   'P 1'
#
loop_
_entity.id
_entity.type
_entity.pdbx_description
1 polymer ?
#
loop_
_entity_poly.entity_id
_entity_poly.type
_entity_poly.pdbx_seq_one_letter_code
_entity_poly.pdbx_strand_id
1 'polypeptide(L)'
;MTLQEIFAGCTAKPLLAEEPMAKHTSFRIGGPADLMAMPQSEQELQQLLLRAGEAKVPVTLIGNGSNLLVRDKGIRGLVIKLGNMLNDVAVDDCTLTFGSGVSLAAASRKAAELGLSGMEFAVGIPGSIGGAVYMNAGAYDGEMAKVVTSVRVMELDGTISELPAAALDFGYRHTALQGSGKIVTAVTVRLTAGDKQAITDKMADFSNRRITKQPLELPSAGSMFKRPPGYFAGTLIDQTGLKGYTVGGAQVSEKHAGFVVNIGGATAADVLQLICDVQDKVFAAHGVHLEPEVLVLGEE
;
A
#
# COMPACT_ATOMS: atom_id res chain seq x y z
N MET A 1 -19.49 -11.36 24.66
CA MET A 1 -18.15 -11.86 24.27
C MET A 1 -17.40 -10.68 23.68
N THR A 2 -16.23 -10.36 24.17
CA THR A 2 -15.37 -9.28 23.64
C THR A 2 -14.70 -9.71 22.34
N LEU A 3 -14.22 -8.76 21.53
CA LEU A 3 -13.45 -9.11 20.32
C LEU A 3 -12.23 -9.97 20.66
N GLN A 4 -11.52 -9.67 21.73
CA GLN A 4 -10.39 -10.48 22.19
C GLN A 4 -10.76 -11.92 22.50
N GLU A 5 -11.91 -12.17 23.16
CA GLU A 5 -12.41 -13.53 23.44
C GLU A 5 -12.79 -14.28 22.15
N ILE A 6 -13.39 -13.59 21.17
CA ILE A 6 -13.76 -14.19 19.87
C ILE A 6 -12.52 -14.72 19.14
N PHE A 7 -11.43 -13.95 19.13
CA PHE A 7 -10.22 -14.27 18.35
C PHE A 7 -9.09 -14.90 19.18
N ALA A 8 -9.36 -15.26 20.44
CA ALA A 8 -8.37 -15.91 21.30
C ALA A 8 -7.85 -17.21 20.68
N GLY A 9 -6.54 -17.35 20.59
CA GLY A 9 -5.86 -18.54 20.04
C GLY A 9 -5.82 -18.62 18.51
N CYS A 10 -6.35 -17.63 17.77
CA CYS A 10 -6.27 -17.62 16.31
C CYS A 10 -4.87 -17.25 15.77
N THR A 11 -4.03 -16.61 16.56
CA THR A 11 -2.67 -16.20 16.16
C THR A 11 -1.67 -16.49 17.26
N ALA A 12 -0.43 -16.82 16.88
CA ALA A 12 0.69 -16.96 17.81
C ALA A 12 1.12 -15.59 18.37
N LYS A 13 1.03 -14.53 17.59
CA LYS A 13 1.26 -13.17 18.07
C LYS A 13 0.07 -12.66 18.90
N PRO A 14 0.33 -11.85 19.94
CA PRO A 14 -0.74 -11.22 20.69
C PRO A 14 -1.67 -10.37 19.83
N LEU A 15 -2.96 -10.41 20.11
CA LEU A 15 -3.94 -9.49 19.57
C LEU A 15 -3.77 -8.13 20.25
N LEU A 16 -3.81 -7.06 19.48
CA LEU A 16 -3.64 -5.69 19.97
C LEU A 16 -5.02 -4.99 20.00
N ALA A 17 -5.51 -4.70 21.20
CA ALA A 17 -6.76 -3.93 21.36
C ALA A 17 -6.45 -2.43 21.36
N GLU A 18 -7.40 -1.63 20.86
CA GLU A 18 -7.30 -0.16 20.78
C GLU A 18 -5.95 0.31 20.15
N GLU A 19 -5.47 -0.45 19.16
CA GLU A 19 -4.15 -0.20 18.60
C GLU A 19 -4.15 1.02 17.67
N PRO A 20 -3.36 2.07 17.97
CA PRO A 20 -3.30 3.27 17.16
C PRO A 20 -2.82 2.99 15.74
N MET A 21 -3.67 3.23 14.74
CA MET A 21 -3.35 3.01 13.33
C MET A 21 -2.22 3.91 12.82
N ALA A 22 -1.98 5.04 13.48
CA ALA A 22 -0.82 5.89 13.21
C ALA A 22 0.53 5.15 13.28
N LYS A 23 0.64 4.07 14.07
CA LYS A 23 1.83 3.21 14.12
C LYS A 23 1.95 2.26 12.93
N HIS A 24 0.88 2.10 12.16
CA HIS A 24 0.75 1.12 11.09
C HIS A 24 0.54 1.74 9.71
N THR A 25 0.63 3.07 9.61
CA THR A 25 0.61 3.82 8.36
C THR A 25 1.92 4.60 8.17
N SER A 26 2.38 4.74 6.92
CA SER A 26 3.54 5.59 6.62
C SER A 26 3.25 7.08 6.81
N PHE A 27 1.98 7.46 6.79
CA PHE A 27 1.54 8.83 7.07
C PHE A 27 1.60 9.20 8.55
N ARG A 28 1.67 8.18 9.44
CA ARG A 28 1.63 8.32 10.89
C ARG A 28 0.39 9.05 11.39
N ILE A 29 -0.74 8.80 10.72
CA ILE A 29 -2.07 9.33 11.04
C ILE A 29 -3.02 8.15 11.17
N GLY A 30 -3.97 8.23 12.09
CA GLY A 30 -5.06 7.27 12.25
C GLY A 30 -5.40 6.99 13.71
N GLY A 31 -6.70 6.99 13.99
CA GLY A 31 -7.27 6.58 15.28
C GLY A 31 -7.09 5.08 15.56
N PRO A 32 -7.69 4.57 16.64
CA PRO A 32 -7.48 3.18 17.07
C PRO A 32 -8.24 2.17 16.18
N ALA A 33 -7.63 1.00 15.99
CA ALA A 33 -8.37 -0.21 15.59
C ALA A 33 -8.96 -0.86 16.84
N ASP A 34 -10.23 -1.29 16.84
CA ASP A 34 -10.82 -1.98 17.98
C ASP A 34 -10.00 -3.22 18.36
N LEU A 35 -9.59 -3.99 17.35
CA LEU A 35 -8.68 -5.12 17.52
C LEU A 35 -7.81 -5.26 16.27
N MET A 36 -6.50 -5.50 16.47
CA MET A 36 -5.58 -5.81 15.38
C MET A 36 -4.97 -7.19 15.58
N ALA A 37 -4.92 -7.97 14.49
CA ALA A 37 -4.23 -9.25 14.39
C ALA A 37 -3.13 -9.21 13.32
N MET A 38 -2.04 -9.94 13.58
CA MET A 38 -0.88 -10.05 12.66
C MET A 38 -0.56 -11.53 12.42
N PRO A 39 -1.32 -12.22 11.53
CA PRO A 39 -1.13 -13.64 11.27
C PRO A 39 0.23 -13.90 10.62
N GLN A 40 0.88 -15.00 11.03
CA GLN A 40 2.19 -15.41 10.50
C GLN A 40 2.11 -16.53 9.47
N SER A 41 0.91 -17.09 9.29
CA SER A 41 0.65 -18.16 8.31
C SER A 41 -0.72 -18.01 7.66
N GLU A 42 -0.93 -18.69 6.53
CA GLU A 42 -2.24 -18.77 5.88
C GLU A 42 -3.27 -19.45 6.80
N GLN A 43 -2.86 -20.39 7.65
CA GLN A 43 -3.73 -21.07 8.62
C GLN A 43 -4.24 -20.09 9.68
N GLU A 44 -3.39 -19.24 10.23
CA GLU A 44 -3.82 -18.21 11.19
C GLU A 44 -4.76 -17.19 10.52
N LEU A 45 -4.45 -16.76 9.29
CA LEU A 45 -5.33 -15.89 8.52
C LEU A 45 -6.71 -16.52 8.31
N GLN A 46 -6.74 -17.79 7.89
CA GLN A 46 -7.97 -18.55 7.68
C GLN A 46 -8.81 -18.63 8.98
N GLN A 47 -8.17 -18.95 10.11
CA GLN A 47 -8.86 -19.00 11.40
C GLN A 47 -9.48 -17.65 11.78
N LEU A 48 -8.75 -16.55 11.59
CA LEU A 48 -9.26 -15.20 11.83
C LEU A 48 -10.50 -14.90 10.97
N LEU A 49 -10.46 -15.22 9.69
CA LEU A 49 -11.56 -14.97 8.74
C LEU A 49 -12.80 -15.78 9.07
N LEU A 50 -12.64 -17.08 9.34
CA LEU A 50 -13.75 -17.96 9.72
C LEU A 50 -14.42 -17.48 11.01
N ARG A 51 -13.62 -17.13 12.04
CA ARG A 51 -14.15 -16.59 13.30
C ARG A 51 -14.86 -15.25 13.11
N ALA A 52 -14.30 -14.38 12.26
CA ALA A 52 -14.92 -13.09 11.94
C ALA A 52 -16.27 -13.29 11.24
N GLY A 53 -16.37 -14.25 10.30
CA GLY A 53 -17.61 -14.60 9.62
C GLY A 53 -18.67 -15.15 10.58
N GLU A 54 -18.31 -16.12 11.44
CA GLU A 54 -19.18 -16.70 12.46
C GLU A 54 -19.74 -15.63 13.42
N ALA A 55 -18.87 -14.72 13.87
CA ALA A 55 -19.23 -13.67 14.83
C ALA A 55 -19.79 -12.40 14.17
N LYS A 56 -19.84 -12.35 12.82
CA LYS A 56 -20.24 -11.18 12.02
C LYS A 56 -19.45 -9.93 12.35
N VAL A 57 -18.15 -10.08 12.63
CA VAL A 57 -17.23 -8.97 12.89
C VAL A 57 -16.70 -8.44 11.57
N PRO A 58 -16.82 -7.13 11.30
CA PRO A 58 -16.22 -6.54 10.10
C PRO A 58 -14.69 -6.72 10.09
N VAL A 59 -14.14 -7.01 8.91
CA VAL A 59 -12.70 -7.21 8.72
C VAL A 59 -12.15 -6.15 7.78
N THR A 60 -11.08 -5.50 8.21
CA THR A 60 -10.28 -4.59 7.37
C THR A 60 -8.87 -5.16 7.20
N LEU A 61 -8.43 -5.28 5.95
CA LEU A 61 -7.11 -5.80 5.61
C LEU A 61 -6.15 -4.67 5.25
N ILE A 62 -4.95 -4.73 5.80
CA ILE A 62 -3.90 -3.78 5.46
C ILE A 62 -2.57 -4.50 5.16
N GLY A 63 -1.80 -3.94 4.23
CA GLY A 63 -0.39 -4.29 4.03
C GLY A 63 0.51 -3.48 4.97
N ASN A 64 1.50 -2.78 4.40
CA ASN A 64 2.39 -1.89 5.15
C ASN A 64 1.80 -0.50 5.43
N GLY A 65 0.56 -0.22 5.03
CA GLY A 65 -0.11 1.06 5.28
C GLY A 65 0.50 2.26 4.54
N SER A 66 1.17 2.02 3.41
CA SER A 66 1.91 3.05 2.68
C SER A 66 1.07 3.90 1.72
N ASN A 67 -0.19 3.53 1.51
CA ASN A 67 -1.18 4.27 0.69
C ASN A 67 -2.49 4.46 1.45
N LEU A 68 -2.43 4.58 2.78
CA LEU A 68 -3.62 4.66 3.63
C LEU A 68 -3.65 5.97 4.41
N LEU A 69 -4.85 6.54 4.49
CA LEU A 69 -5.25 7.54 5.48
C LEU A 69 -6.33 6.91 6.36
N VAL A 70 -6.03 6.68 7.62
CA VAL A 70 -7.02 6.17 8.58
C VAL A 70 -7.64 7.34 9.33
N ARG A 71 -8.98 7.41 9.36
CA ARG A 71 -9.74 8.48 10.02
C ARG A 71 -9.47 8.51 11.53
N ASP A 72 -9.72 9.65 12.15
CA ASP A 72 -9.36 9.92 13.54
C ASP A 72 -10.17 9.07 14.55
N LYS A 73 -11.41 8.67 14.20
CA LYS A 73 -12.19 7.73 15.04
C LYS A 73 -11.71 6.27 14.92
N GLY A 74 -10.85 5.97 13.95
CA GLY A 74 -10.24 4.65 13.78
C GLY A 74 -11.11 3.65 13.03
N ILE A 75 -10.82 2.36 13.19
CA ILE A 75 -11.43 1.25 12.43
C ILE A 75 -12.15 0.31 13.39
N ARG A 76 -13.44 0.05 13.11
CA ARG A 76 -14.26 -0.88 13.88
C ARG A 76 -14.03 -2.32 13.45
N GLY A 77 -14.16 -3.25 14.41
CA GLY A 77 -14.01 -4.67 14.20
C GLY A 77 -12.56 -5.14 14.21
N LEU A 78 -12.21 -6.06 13.31
CA LEU A 78 -10.90 -6.68 13.24
C LEU A 78 -10.06 -6.07 12.10
N VAL A 79 -8.93 -5.49 12.42
CA VAL A 79 -7.90 -5.14 11.43
C VAL A 79 -6.90 -6.30 11.33
N ILE A 80 -6.69 -6.84 10.14
CA ILE A 80 -5.68 -7.86 9.86
C ILE A 80 -4.54 -7.21 9.09
N LYS A 81 -3.34 -7.20 9.67
CA LYS A 81 -2.14 -6.67 9.04
C LYS A 81 -1.30 -7.80 8.45
N LEU A 82 -1.17 -7.81 7.11
CA LEU A 82 -0.35 -8.77 6.37
C LEU A 82 1.07 -8.25 6.07
N GLY A 83 1.25 -6.94 6.10
CA GLY A 83 2.56 -6.34 5.85
C GLY A 83 3.60 -6.79 6.86
N ASN A 84 4.75 -7.26 6.38
CA ASN A 84 5.83 -7.90 7.15
C ASN A 84 5.43 -9.20 7.88
N MET A 85 4.27 -9.79 7.50
CA MET A 85 3.83 -11.13 7.87
C MET A 85 4.06 -12.05 6.69
N LEU A 86 3.54 -13.15 6.47
CA LEU A 86 3.65 -14.01 5.27
C LEU A 86 4.88 -13.67 4.38
N ASN A 87 6.10 -13.90 4.94
CA ASN A 87 7.35 -13.41 4.34
C ASN A 87 8.15 -14.50 3.59
N ASP A 88 7.54 -15.63 3.30
CA ASP A 88 8.20 -16.73 2.58
C ASP A 88 8.61 -16.30 1.17
N VAL A 89 9.74 -16.83 0.71
CA VAL A 89 10.26 -16.60 -0.64
C VAL A 89 10.69 -17.93 -1.22
N ALA A 90 10.07 -18.33 -2.32
CA ALA A 90 10.49 -19.47 -3.12
C ALA A 90 11.10 -19.02 -4.45
N VAL A 91 12.12 -19.71 -4.91
CA VAL A 91 12.86 -19.38 -6.14
C VAL A 91 12.89 -20.64 -7.00
N ASP A 92 12.44 -20.50 -8.24
CA ASP A 92 12.49 -21.53 -9.28
C ASP A 92 12.95 -20.88 -10.60
N ASP A 93 14.27 -20.96 -10.86
CA ASP A 93 14.94 -20.31 -11.99
C ASP A 93 14.61 -18.81 -12.06
N CYS A 94 13.92 -18.37 -13.08
CA CYS A 94 13.49 -16.98 -13.29
C CYS A 94 12.12 -16.66 -12.68
N THR A 95 11.51 -17.59 -11.96
CA THR A 95 10.21 -17.44 -11.31
C THR A 95 10.40 -17.34 -9.80
N LEU A 96 9.89 -16.27 -9.20
CA LEU A 96 9.93 -16.06 -7.76
C LEU A 96 8.51 -15.99 -7.21
N THR A 97 8.26 -16.70 -6.12
CA THR A 97 7.01 -16.59 -5.37
C THR A 97 7.30 -15.98 -4.01
N PHE A 98 6.64 -14.87 -3.73
CA PHE A 98 6.78 -14.11 -2.48
C PHE A 98 5.47 -14.20 -1.70
N GLY A 99 5.56 -14.46 -0.40
CA GLY A 99 4.45 -14.21 0.50
C GLY A 99 4.04 -12.73 0.46
N SER A 100 2.74 -12.46 0.57
CA SER A 100 2.16 -11.13 0.33
C SER A 100 2.71 -10.03 1.24
N GLY A 101 3.25 -10.40 2.41
CA GLY A 101 3.84 -9.50 3.38
C GLY A 101 5.27 -9.07 3.09
N VAL A 102 5.97 -9.72 2.18
CA VAL A 102 7.34 -9.32 1.78
C VAL A 102 7.33 -7.87 1.32
N SER A 103 8.26 -7.05 1.84
CA SER A 103 8.35 -5.66 1.37
C SER A 103 8.74 -5.61 -0.10
N LEU A 104 8.13 -4.73 -0.87
CA LEU A 104 8.37 -4.63 -2.31
C LEU A 104 9.85 -4.33 -2.62
N ALA A 105 10.49 -3.50 -1.79
CA ALA A 105 11.92 -3.23 -1.88
C ALA A 105 12.79 -4.47 -1.58
N ALA A 106 12.37 -5.35 -0.65
CA ALA A 106 13.07 -6.61 -0.38
C ALA A 106 12.92 -7.58 -1.56
N ALA A 107 11.74 -7.68 -2.15
CA ALA A 107 11.50 -8.48 -3.34
C ALA A 107 12.38 -8.01 -4.52
N SER A 108 12.46 -6.70 -4.76
CA SER A 108 13.35 -6.11 -5.78
C SER A 108 14.83 -6.43 -5.53
N ARG A 109 15.31 -6.29 -4.28
CA ARG A 109 16.70 -6.65 -3.92
C ARG A 109 16.97 -8.14 -4.12
N LYS A 110 16.01 -9.00 -3.73
CA LYS A 110 16.14 -10.46 -3.91
C LYS A 110 16.29 -10.83 -5.39
N ALA A 111 15.50 -10.22 -6.27
CA ALA A 111 15.63 -10.38 -7.72
C ALA A 111 17.03 -9.97 -8.22
N ALA A 112 17.53 -8.81 -7.79
CA ALA A 112 18.86 -8.31 -8.16
C ALA A 112 20.00 -9.23 -7.65
N GLU A 113 19.90 -9.74 -6.42
CA GLU A 113 20.87 -10.72 -5.87
C GLU A 113 21.00 -11.95 -6.74
N LEU A 114 19.90 -12.39 -7.36
CA LEU A 114 19.84 -13.54 -8.26
C LEU A 114 20.20 -13.18 -9.72
N GLY A 115 20.49 -11.91 -10.03
CA GLY A 115 20.76 -11.46 -11.40
C GLY A 115 19.53 -11.47 -12.29
N LEU A 116 18.34 -11.25 -11.70
CA LEU A 116 17.05 -11.23 -12.40
C LEU A 116 16.56 -9.79 -12.57
N SER A 117 16.36 -9.38 -13.81
CA SER A 117 15.85 -8.07 -14.23
C SER A 117 14.33 -8.08 -14.36
N GLY A 118 13.69 -6.94 -14.09
CA GLY A 118 12.26 -6.70 -14.22
C GLY A 118 11.63 -6.03 -12.99
N MET A 119 12.29 -6.10 -11.83
CA MET A 119 11.79 -5.50 -10.59
C MET A 119 12.58 -4.28 -10.11
N GLU A 120 13.46 -3.70 -10.91
CA GLU A 120 14.29 -2.55 -10.51
C GLU A 120 13.44 -1.33 -10.14
N PHE A 121 12.30 -1.14 -10.82
CA PHE A 121 11.36 -0.05 -10.55
C PHE A 121 10.83 -0.05 -9.11
N ALA A 122 10.83 -1.22 -8.49
CA ALA A 122 10.19 -1.46 -7.18
C ALA A 122 11.09 -1.11 -5.99
N VAL A 123 12.40 -0.90 -6.20
CA VAL A 123 13.41 -0.74 -5.13
C VAL A 123 13.07 0.35 -4.11
N GLY A 124 12.45 1.43 -4.54
CA GLY A 124 12.12 2.58 -3.69
C GLY A 124 10.62 2.70 -3.36
N ILE A 125 9.76 1.84 -3.87
CA ILE A 125 8.33 1.90 -3.58
C ILE A 125 8.07 1.31 -2.20
N PRO A 126 7.51 2.07 -1.25
CA PRO A 126 7.14 1.52 0.05
C PRO A 126 5.90 0.63 -0.09
N GLY A 127 5.79 -0.37 0.77
CA GLY A 127 4.63 -1.27 0.78
C GLY A 127 5.03 -2.74 0.76
N SER A 128 4.05 -3.61 0.90
CA SER A 128 4.18 -5.06 0.72
C SER A 128 3.88 -5.45 -0.73
N ILE A 129 4.40 -6.60 -1.17
CA ILE A 129 4.18 -7.06 -2.54
C ILE A 129 2.70 -7.37 -2.81
N GLY A 130 1.95 -7.88 -1.82
CA GLY A 130 0.51 -8.08 -1.95
C GLY A 130 -0.24 -6.76 -2.16
N GLY A 131 0.11 -5.72 -1.38
CA GLY A 131 -0.43 -4.37 -1.58
C GLY A 131 0.00 -3.73 -2.90
N ALA A 132 1.21 -4.05 -3.37
CA ALA A 132 1.69 -3.58 -4.66
C ALA A 132 0.91 -4.18 -5.83
N VAL A 133 0.55 -5.47 -5.77
CA VAL A 133 -0.34 -6.09 -6.76
C VAL A 133 -1.73 -5.47 -6.68
N TYR A 134 -2.31 -5.35 -5.49
CA TYR A 134 -3.64 -4.76 -5.28
C TYR A 134 -3.79 -3.38 -5.97
N MET A 135 -2.73 -2.57 -5.95
CA MET A 135 -2.70 -1.23 -6.55
C MET A 135 -2.06 -1.19 -7.93
N ASN A 136 -1.63 -2.30 -8.52
CA ASN A 136 -0.74 -2.29 -9.69
C ASN A 136 0.37 -1.25 -9.53
N ALA A 137 1.12 -1.34 -8.45
CA ALA A 137 2.15 -0.36 -8.13
C ALA A 137 3.21 -0.27 -9.24
N GLY A 138 3.60 0.95 -9.57
CA GLY A 138 4.59 1.20 -10.63
C GLY A 138 5.31 2.52 -10.47
N ALA A 139 6.51 2.58 -11.02
CA ALA A 139 7.37 3.74 -11.11
C ALA A 139 8.38 3.55 -12.26
N TYR A 140 8.89 4.64 -12.84
CA TYR A 140 9.99 4.59 -13.83
C TYR A 140 9.69 3.62 -14.99
N ASP A 141 8.46 3.68 -15.53
CA ASP A 141 7.96 2.84 -16.64
C ASP A 141 7.86 1.33 -16.33
N GLY A 142 8.12 0.93 -15.08
CA GLY A 142 7.86 -0.41 -14.56
C GLY A 142 6.60 -0.46 -13.71
N GLU A 143 5.90 -1.60 -13.68
CA GLU A 143 4.72 -1.84 -12.86
C GLU A 143 4.51 -3.34 -12.61
N MET A 144 3.70 -3.69 -11.60
CA MET A 144 3.47 -5.07 -11.23
C MET A 144 2.86 -5.90 -12.37
N ALA A 145 1.98 -5.32 -13.19
CA ALA A 145 1.38 -5.98 -14.34
C ALA A 145 2.39 -6.59 -15.32
N LYS A 146 3.61 -6.02 -15.40
CA LYS A 146 4.64 -6.47 -16.34
C LYS A 146 5.40 -7.73 -15.89
N VAL A 147 5.31 -8.06 -14.60
CA VAL A 147 6.11 -9.15 -14.00
C VAL A 147 5.28 -10.22 -13.29
N VAL A 148 4.07 -9.90 -12.83
CA VAL A 148 3.18 -10.85 -12.15
C VAL A 148 2.66 -11.87 -13.14
N THR A 149 2.75 -13.16 -12.78
CA THR A 149 2.17 -14.27 -13.54
C THR A 149 0.92 -14.83 -12.87
N SER A 150 0.90 -14.89 -11.53
CA SER A 150 -0.26 -15.30 -10.75
C SER A 150 -0.21 -14.75 -9.34
N VAL A 151 -1.35 -14.80 -8.65
CA VAL A 151 -1.47 -14.55 -7.23
C VAL A 151 -2.25 -15.67 -6.57
N ARG A 152 -1.81 -16.08 -5.38
CA ARG A 152 -2.63 -16.90 -4.48
C ARG A 152 -3.50 -15.96 -3.66
N VAL A 153 -4.78 -16.27 -3.61
CA VAL A 153 -5.76 -15.50 -2.85
C VAL A 153 -6.53 -16.39 -1.87
N MET A 154 -6.97 -15.80 -0.78
CA MET A 154 -7.88 -16.39 0.18
C MET A 154 -9.19 -15.61 0.17
N GLU A 155 -10.33 -16.29 0.07
CA GLU A 155 -11.66 -15.71 0.22
C GLU A 155 -11.98 -15.50 1.71
N LEU A 156 -13.03 -14.73 2.00
CA LEU A 156 -13.45 -14.49 3.38
C LEU A 156 -13.96 -15.76 4.11
N ASP A 157 -14.36 -16.78 3.36
CA ASP A 157 -14.73 -18.10 3.88
C ASP A 157 -13.52 -19.04 4.09
N GLY A 158 -12.30 -18.55 3.87
CA GLY A 158 -11.07 -19.29 4.01
C GLY A 158 -10.70 -20.16 2.81
N THR A 159 -11.48 -20.15 1.72
CA THR A 159 -11.15 -20.88 0.48
C THR A 159 -9.94 -20.25 -0.18
N ILE A 160 -8.96 -21.08 -0.58
CA ILE A 160 -7.74 -20.63 -1.25
C ILE A 160 -7.84 -20.99 -2.74
N SER A 161 -7.48 -20.03 -3.58
CA SER A 161 -7.40 -20.22 -5.04
C SER A 161 -6.20 -19.50 -5.63
N GLU A 162 -5.82 -19.86 -6.86
CA GLU A 162 -4.78 -19.16 -7.61
C GLU A 162 -5.42 -18.47 -8.81
N LEU A 163 -5.12 -17.17 -8.97
CA LEU A 163 -5.60 -16.34 -10.07
C LEU A 163 -4.44 -16.03 -11.00
N PRO A 164 -4.54 -16.36 -12.31
CA PRO A 164 -3.54 -15.95 -13.28
C PRO A 164 -3.58 -14.43 -13.49
N ALA A 165 -2.47 -13.84 -13.94
CA ALA A 165 -2.37 -12.40 -14.19
C ALA A 165 -3.48 -11.87 -15.11
N ALA A 166 -3.92 -12.65 -16.09
CA ALA A 166 -5.02 -12.28 -16.99
C ALA A 166 -6.37 -12.07 -16.28
N ALA A 167 -6.56 -12.68 -15.10
CA ALA A 167 -7.79 -12.50 -14.30
C ALA A 167 -7.73 -11.27 -13.38
N LEU A 168 -6.58 -10.58 -13.30
CA LEU A 168 -6.39 -9.45 -12.40
C LEU A 168 -6.82 -8.10 -12.98
N ASP A 169 -7.13 -8.02 -14.27
CA ASP A 169 -7.58 -6.79 -14.95
C ASP A 169 -6.72 -5.57 -14.57
N PHE A 170 -5.41 -5.70 -14.78
CA PHE A 170 -4.45 -4.67 -14.40
C PHE A 170 -4.67 -3.37 -15.18
N GLY A 171 -4.90 -2.29 -14.45
CA GLY A 171 -5.00 -0.93 -14.98
C GLY A 171 -4.15 0.04 -14.15
N TYR A 172 -4.19 1.34 -14.51
CA TYR A 172 -3.50 2.37 -13.76
C TYR A 172 -4.09 2.50 -12.34
N ARG A 173 -3.33 2.11 -11.32
CA ARG A 173 -3.77 2.05 -9.91
C ARG A 173 -5.02 1.20 -9.71
N HIS A 174 -5.17 0.16 -10.52
CA HIS A 174 -6.35 -0.69 -10.53
C HIS A 174 -6.00 -2.16 -10.71
N THR A 175 -6.76 -3.02 -10.04
CA THR A 175 -6.87 -4.46 -10.30
C THR A 175 -8.27 -4.95 -9.95
N ALA A 176 -8.69 -6.10 -10.51
CA ALA A 176 -9.93 -6.80 -10.15
C ALA A 176 -9.99 -7.28 -8.68
N LEU A 177 -8.90 -7.18 -7.94
CA LEU A 177 -8.87 -7.47 -6.50
C LEU A 177 -9.56 -6.39 -5.68
N GLN A 178 -9.61 -5.16 -6.21
CA GLN A 178 -10.24 -4.04 -5.50
C GLN A 178 -11.76 -4.26 -5.40
N GLY A 179 -12.28 -4.24 -4.17
CA GLY A 179 -13.71 -4.50 -3.91
C GLY A 179 -14.15 -5.96 -4.02
N SER A 180 -13.26 -6.90 -4.38
CA SER A 180 -13.61 -8.32 -4.55
C SER A 180 -13.75 -9.11 -3.25
N GLY A 181 -13.23 -8.60 -2.13
CA GLY A 181 -13.10 -9.34 -0.88
C GLY A 181 -11.94 -10.36 -0.86
N LYS A 182 -11.24 -10.56 -1.98
CA LYS A 182 -10.11 -11.50 -2.08
C LYS A 182 -8.86 -10.95 -1.43
N ILE A 183 -8.18 -11.80 -0.69
CA ILE A 183 -6.99 -11.47 0.11
C ILE A 183 -5.78 -12.13 -0.55
N VAL A 184 -4.84 -11.32 -1.05
CA VAL A 184 -3.60 -11.85 -1.62
C VAL A 184 -2.73 -12.42 -0.50
N THR A 185 -2.37 -13.71 -0.60
CA THR A 185 -1.47 -14.40 0.35
C THR A 185 -0.09 -14.68 -0.24
N ALA A 186 0.01 -14.84 -1.56
CA ALA A 186 1.29 -14.94 -2.25
C ALA A 186 1.22 -14.32 -3.66
N VAL A 187 2.38 -13.91 -4.16
CA VAL A 187 2.54 -13.30 -5.49
C VAL A 187 3.66 -14.00 -6.24
N THR A 188 3.37 -14.55 -7.41
CA THR A 188 4.34 -15.15 -8.31
C THR A 188 4.68 -14.20 -9.43
N VAL A 189 5.98 -13.94 -9.60
CA VAL A 189 6.52 -13.09 -10.68
C VAL A 189 7.47 -13.90 -11.56
N ARG A 190 7.49 -13.58 -12.85
CA ARG A 190 8.48 -14.12 -13.80
C ARG A 190 9.36 -12.97 -14.26
N LEU A 191 10.67 -13.17 -14.10
CA LEU A 191 11.71 -12.20 -14.39
C LEU A 191 12.61 -12.71 -15.50
N THR A 192 13.58 -11.92 -15.94
CA THR A 192 14.51 -12.27 -17.01
C THR A 192 15.95 -12.25 -16.48
N ALA A 193 16.74 -13.24 -16.80
CA ALA A 193 18.16 -13.22 -16.48
C ALA A 193 18.83 -11.97 -17.12
N GLY A 194 19.66 -11.28 -16.35
CA GLY A 194 20.31 -10.06 -16.79
C GLY A 194 21.69 -9.86 -16.16
N ASP A 195 22.39 -8.82 -16.60
CA ASP A 195 23.65 -8.45 -15.99
C ASP A 195 23.43 -7.83 -14.60
N LYS A 196 24.00 -8.45 -13.59
CA LYS A 196 23.78 -8.08 -12.19
C LYS A 196 24.27 -6.65 -11.87
N GLN A 197 25.35 -6.21 -12.52
CA GLN A 197 25.86 -4.86 -12.31
C GLN A 197 24.89 -3.83 -12.93
N ALA A 198 24.43 -4.06 -14.16
CA ALA A 198 23.45 -3.20 -14.80
C ALA A 198 22.12 -3.09 -14.01
N ILE A 199 21.64 -4.21 -13.45
CA ILE A 199 20.44 -4.24 -12.58
C ILE A 199 20.70 -3.35 -11.35
N THR A 200 21.84 -3.52 -10.67
CA THR A 200 22.18 -2.78 -9.46
C THR A 200 22.33 -1.29 -9.75
N ASP A 201 22.99 -0.92 -10.84
CA ASP A 201 23.19 0.47 -11.25
C ASP A 201 21.84 1.15 -11.54
N LYS A 202 20.92 0.46 -12.20
CA LYS A 202 19.58 0.95 -12.48
C LYS A 202 18.75 1.15 -11.18
N MET A 203 18.87 0.23 -10.23
CA MET A 203 18.23 0.36 -8.91
C MET A 203 18.79 1.55 -8.13
N ALA A 204 20.12 1.75 -8.19
CA ALA A 204 20.78 2.89 -7.55
C ALA A 204 20.31 4.22 -8.17
N ASP A 205 20.23 4.31 -9.50
CA ASP A 205 19.70 5.49 -10.20
C ASP A 205 18.25 5.79 -9.76
N PHE A 206 17.36 4.81 -9.75
CA PHE A 206 15.97 5.00 -9.32
C PHE A 206 15.88 5.43 -7.84
N SER A 207 16.70 4.85 -6.97
CA SER A 207 16.76 5.25 -5.57
C SER A 207 17.24 6.70 -5.41
N ASN A 208 18.28 7.10 -6.14
CA ASN A 208 18.82 8.45 -6.10
C ASN A 208 17.81 9.49 -6.61
N ARG A 209 17.13 9.21 -7.72
CA ARG A 209 16.05 10.08 -8.24
C ARG A 209 14.95 10.27 -7.22
N ARG A 210 14.60 9.21 -6.47
CA ARG A 210 13.56 9.25 -5.44
C ARG A 210 14.00 10.11 -4.25
N ILE A 211 15.19 9.86 -3.71
CA ILE A 211 15.76 10.62 -2.59
C ILE A 211 15.84 12.12 -2.93
N THR A 212 16.26 12.44 -4.15
CA THR A 212 16.41 13.83 -4.60
C THR A 212 15.06 14.54 -4.74
N LYS A 213 14.03 13.84 -5.27
CA LYS A 213 12.77 14.49 -5.69
C LYS A 213 11.62 14.35 -4.70
N GLN A 214 11.63 13.36 -3.80
CA GLN A 214 10.50 13.09 -2.90
C GLN A 214 10.81 13.47 -1.46
N PRO A 215 9.82 13.88 -0.66
CA PRO A 215 9.98 14.29 0.74
C PRO A 215 10.05 13.08 1.68
N LEU A 216 11.09 12.22 1.52
CA LEU A 216 11.21 10.95 2.25
C LEU A 216 11.51 11.15 3.74
N GLU A 217 11.93 12.34 4.13
CA GLU A 217 12.21 12.75 5.51
C GLU A 217 10.96 12.99 6.35
N LEU A 218 9.79 13.19 5.71
CA LEU A 218 8.53 13.44 6.39
C LEU A 218 7.53 12.30 6.14
N PRO A 219 6.67 11.97 7.12
CA PRO A 219 5.62 10.97 6.94
C PRO A 219 4.64 11.38 5.85
N SER A 220 4.29 10.43 4.96
CA SER A 220 3.32 10.64 3.88
C SER A 220 2.72 9.31 3.43
N ALA A 221 1.66 9.35 2.63
CA ALA A 221 1.08 8.19 1.97
C ALA A 221 1.46 8.09 0.47
N GLY A 222 2.61 8.64 0.08
CA GLY A 222 3.01 8.72 -1.33
C GLY A 222 2.37 9.90 -2.06
N SER A 223 2.15 9.75 -3.36
CA SER A 223 1.41 10.76 -4.15
C SER A 223 -0.03 10.82 -3.70
N MET A 224 -0.51 12.04 -3.40
CA MET A 224 -1.86 12.23 -2.88
C MET A 224 -2.94 12.04 -3.94
N PHE A 225 -2.64 12.39 -5.19
CA PHE A 225 -3.60 12.35 -6.29
C PHE A 225 -3.11 11.48 -7.44
N LYS A 226 -4.04 10.80 -8.09
CA LYS A 226 -3.83 10.11 -9.35
C LYS A 226 -3.39 11.08 -10.44
N ARG A 227 -2.73 10.57 -11.45
CA ARG A 227 -2.35 11.35 -12.62
C ARG A 227 -3.60 11.61 -13.49
N PRO A 228 -4.03 12.87 -13.67
CA PRO A 228 -5.14 13.17 -14.55
C PRO A 228 -4.77 12.91 -16.03
N PRO A 229 -5.72 12.54 -16.89
CA PRO A 229 -5.44 12.36 -18.32
C PRO A 229 -4.81 13.60 -18.94
N GLY A 230 -3.64 13.44 -19.57
CA GLY A 230 -2.91 14.53 -20.21
C GLY A 230 -2.12 15.47 -19.28
N TYR A 231 -2.19 15.28 -17.97
CA TYR A 231 -1.54 16.16 -16.98
C TYR A 231 -0.75 15.38 -15.92
N PHE A 232 0.01 16.11 -15.12
CA PHE A 232 0.65 15.61 -13.90
C PHE A 232 0.07 16.37 -12.70
N ALA A 233 -0.53 15.67 -11.75
CA ALA A 233 -1.15 16.29 -10.58
C ALA A 233 -0.17 17.21 -9.83
N GLY A 234 1.06 16.75 -9.56
CA GLY A 234 2.07 17.57 -8.89
C GLY A 234 2.42 18.86 -9.65
N THR A 235 2.43 18.83 -11.00
CA THR A 235 2.68 20.03 -11.81
C THR A 235 1.53 21.02 -11.71
N LEU A 236 0.27 20.56 -11.78
CA LEU A 236 -0.89 21.44 -11.61
C LEU A 236 -0.91 22.09 -10.22
N ILE A 237 -0.65 21.33 -9.16
CA ILE A 237 -0.58 21.81 -7.79
C ILE A 237 0.53 22.85 -7.61
N ASP A 238 1.70 22.62 -8.21
CA ASP A 238 2.84 23.56 -8.19
C ASP A 238 2.52 24.87 -8.94
N GLN A 239 1.94 24.77 -10.14
CA GLN A 239 1.53 25.91 -10.95
C GLN A 239 0.42 26.74 -10.28
N THR A 240 -0.41 26.11 -9.44
CA THR A 240 -1.41 26.80 -8.61
C THR A 240 -0.78 27.51 -7.40
N GLY A 241 0.53 27.34 -7.16
CA GLY A 241 1.23 27.97 -6.04
C GLY A 241 0.95 27.33 -4.68
N LEU A 242 0.61 26.04 -4.64
CA LEU A 242 0.16 25.37 -3.42
C LEU A 242 1.27 24.64 -2.64
N LYS A 243 2.54 24.69 -3.07
CA LYS A 243 3.64 24.21 -2.23
C LYS A 243 3.64 24.93 -0.88
N GLY A 244 3.79 24.19 0.21
CA GLY A 244 3.74 24.73 1.57
C GLY A 244 2.33 25.04 2.08
N TYR A 245 1.26 24.90 1.27
CA TYR A 245 -0.12 25.09 1.73
C TYR A 245 -0.42 24.11 2.85
N THR A 246 -0.92 24.63 3.98
CA THR A 246 -1.00 23.88 5.25
C THR A 246 -2.42 23.97 5.83
N VAL A 247 -2.92 22.84 6.33
CA VAL A 247 -4.13 22.71 7.13
C VAL A 247 -3.78 21.92 8.39
N GLY A 248 -3.87 22.50 9.56
CA GLY A 248 -3.42 21.87 10.81
C GLY A 248 -1.98 21.37 10.72
N GLY A 249 -1.76 20.09 10.91
CA GLY A 249 -0.45 19.44 10.77
C GLY A 249 -0.16 18.83 9.39
N ALA A 250 -1.08 18.96 8.42
CA ALA A 250 -0.93 18.45 7.06
C ALA A 250 -0.45 19.57 6.12
N GLN A 251 0.52 19.28 5.25
CA GLN A 251 1.10 20.27 4.35
C GLN A 251 1.34 19.68 2.95
N VAL A 252 1.06 20.45 1.90
CA VAL A 252 1.57 20.15 0.55
C VAL A 252 3.09 20.32 0.58
N SER A 253 3.82 19.25 0.24
CA SER A 253 5.28 19.26 0.34
C SER A 253 5.91 20.35 -0.53
N GLU A 254 6.82 21.12 0.05
CA GLU A 254 7.62 22.10 -0.68
C GLU A 254 8.57 21.46 -1.69
N LYS A 255 9.04 20.23 -1.40
CA LYS A 255 9.95 19.48 -2.26
C LYS A 255 9.23 18.88 -3.48
N HIS A 256 8.01 18.35 -3.31
CA HIS A 256 7.24 17.72 -4.37
C HIS A 256 5.74 17.96 -4.17
N ALA A 257 5.16 18.85 -4.95
CA ALA A 257 3.76 19.28 -4.77
C ALA A 257 2.71 18.15 -4.91
N GLY A 258 3.04 17.00 -5.50
CA GLY A 258 2.14 15.83 -5.53
C GLY A 258 2.03 15.07 -4.22
N PHE A 259 2.83 15.44 -3.18
CA PHE A 259 2.84 14.81 -1.87
C PHE A 259 2.20 15.72 -0.82
N VAL A 260 1.39 15.13 0.04
CA VAL A 260 1.00 15.73 1.32
C VAL A 260 1.80 15.04 2.42
N VAL A 261 2.39 15.84 3.28
CA VAL A 261 3.25 15.39 4.38
C VAL A 261 2.66 15.76 5.74
N ASN A 262 2.93 14.95 6.74
CA ASN A 262 2.64 15.25 8.14
C ASN A 262 3.85 15.98 8.74
N ILE A 263 3.70 17.28 8.98
CA ILE A 263 4.76 18.12 9.57
C ILE A 263 4.78 18.07 11.10
N GLY A 264 3.87 17.27 11.70
CA GLY A 264 3.73 17.04 13.13
C GLY A 264 2.29 17.26 13.59
N GLY A 265 1.72 16.24 14.25
CA GLY A 265 0.38 16.31 14.83
C GLY A 265 -0.77 16.41 13.83
N ALA A 266 -0.57 16.08 12.55
CA ALA A 266 -1.65 16.07 11.56
C ALA A 266 -2.72 15.04 11.93
N THR A 267 -3.98 15.45 11.80
CA THR A 267 -5.15 14.58 11.90
C THR A 267 -5.63 14.13 10.51
N ALA A 268 -6.46 13.09 10.45
CA ALA A 268 -7.08 12.71 9.19
C ALA A 268 -8.03 13.80 8.68
N ALA A 269 -8.69 14.51 9.56
CA ALA A 269 -9.52 15.67 9.22
C ALA A 269 -8.71 16.78 8.52
N ASP A 270 -7.50 17.09 9.01
CA ASP A 270 -6.61 18.08 8.37
C ASP A 270 -6.26 17.66 6.93
N VAL A 271 -5.91 16.40 6.74
CA VAL A 271 -5.55 15.87 5.40
C VAL A 271 -6.74 15.88 4.46
N LEU A 272 -7.93 15.49 4.93
CA LEU A 272 -9.15 15.49 4.11
C LEU A 272 -9.55 16.91 3.71
N GLN A 273 -9.47 17.88 4.62
CA GLN A 273 -9.72 19.28 4.31
C GLN A 273 -8.69 19.81 3.29
N LEU A 274 -7.39 19.50 3.48
CA LEU A 274 -6.35 19.90 2.55
C LEU A 274 -6.57 19.31 1.14
N ILE A 275 -7.02 18.04 1.05
CA ILE A 275 -7.39 17.41 -0.23
C ILE A 275 -8.49 18.22 -0.92
N CYS A 276 -9.58 18.57 -0.22
CA CYS A 276 -10.69 19.37 -0.76
C CYS A 276 -10.19 20.73 -1.25
N ASP A 277 -9.42 21.43 -0.42
CA ASP A 277 -8.89 22.75 -0.76
C ASP A 277 -7.99 22.72 -2.02
N VAL A 278 -7.14 21.69 -2.14
CA VAL A 278 -6.28 21.50 -3.32
C VAL A 278 -7.11 21.20 -4.56
N GLN A 279 -8.12 20.33 -4.44
CA GLN A 279 -9.04 20.01 -5.55
C GLN A 279 -9.74 21.26 -6.07
N ASP A 280 -10.32 22.07 -5.18
CA ASP A 280 -11.07 23.29 -5.53
C ASP A 280 -10.15 24.32 -6.20
N LYS A 281 -8.97 24.56 -5.63
CA LYS A 281 -8.03 25.57 -6.15
C LYS A 281 -7.44 25.15 -7.50
N VAL A 282 -7.10 23.88 -7.68
CA VAL A 282 -6.60 23.35 -8.97
C VAL A 282 -7.71 23.37 -10.01
N PHE A 283 -8.93 23.01 -9.65
CA PHE A 283 -10.07 23.10 -10.57
C PHE A 283 -10.36 24.54 -11.00
N ALA A 284 -10.35 25.47 -10.07
CA ALA A 284 -10.56 26.89 -10.36
C ALA A 284 -9.48 27.47 -11.30
N ALA A 285 -8.21 27.02 -11.15
CA ALA A 285 -7.09 27.53 -11.95
C ALA A 285 -6.95 26.85 -13.32
N HIS A 286 -7.27 25.57 -13.44
CA HIS A 286 -6.94 24.74 -14.60
C HIS A 286 -8.14 24.02 -15.22
N GLY A 287 -9.31 23.98 -14.56
CA GLY A 287 -10.48 23.21 -15.03
C GLY A 287 -10.29 21.68 -14.92
N VAL A 288 -9.29 21.20 -14.16
CA VAL A 288 -8.95 19.79 -14.02
C VAL A 288 -9.34 19.27 -12.64
N HIS A 289 -10.15 18.22 -12.59
CA HIS A 289 -10.48 17.52 -11.36
C HIS A 289 -9.34 16.57 -10.96
N LEU A 290 -8.86 16.70 -9.72
CA LEU A 290 -7.90 15.77 -9.13
C LEU A 290 -8.64 14.67 -8.38
N GLU A 291 -8.27 13.41 -8.63
CA GLU A 291 -8.78 12.23 -7.91
C GLU A 291 -7.76 11.77 -6.87
N PRO A 292 -8.14 11.60 -5.58
CA PRO A 292 -7.24 11.07 -4.57
C PRO A 292 -6.76 9.65 -4.93
N GLU A 293 -5.47 9.37 -4.73
CA GLU A 293 -4.88 8.02 -4.85
C GLU A 293 -4.85 7.30 -3.50
N VAL A 294 -4.76 8.07 -2.41
CA VAL A 294 -4.78 7.53 -1.05
C VAL A 294 -6.13 6.88 -0.73
N LEU A 295 -6.08 5.72 -0.09
CA LEU A 295 -7.28 5.02 0.37
C LEU A 295 -7.64 5.48 1.78
N VAL A 296 -8.86 5.99 1.94
CA VAL A 296 -9.38 6.44 3.24
C VAL A 296 -10.12 5.29 3.92
N LEU A 297 -9.74 4.97 5.15
CA LEU A 297 -10.34 3.91 5.96
C LEU A 297 -10.84 4.47 7.30
N GLY A 298 -11.81 3.79 7.92
CA GLY A 298 -12.29 4.11 9.26
C GLY A 298 -13.58 4.91 9.25
N GLU A 299 -14.09 5.16 10.49
CA GLU A 299 -15.35 5.86 10.72
C GLU A 299 -15.24 7.38 10.54
N GLU A 300 -16.35 7.98 10.11
CA GLU A 300 -16.51 9.44 9.99
C GLU A 300 -16.69 10.11 11.34
#